data_0ddd02ebb4e038385ae26bc6003628f1
#
_entry.id   0ddd02ebb4e038385ae26bc6003628f1
#
_cell.length_a   1.000
_cell.length_b   1.000
_cell.length_c   1.000
_cell.angle_alpha   90.00
_cell.angle_beta   90.00
_cell.angle_gamma   90.00
#
_symmetry.space_group_name_H-M   'P 1'
#
loop_
_entity.id
_entity.type
_entity.pdbx_description
1 polymer ?
#
loop_
_entity_poly.entity_id
_entity_poly.type
_entity_poly.pdbx_seq_one_letter_code
_entity_poly.pdbx_strand_id
1 'polypeptide(L)'
;QRQMCIRDSRTYWRGFLGRYRKDIYALLDFDRTYIDTCMTAHAIEVDDHTTPEVKAESEAYYNEVRKIWDGQDITVIKGADNEKFTHDIYDNAKSVSYIYGPKEHAFREYDRIFAEARQLPKDRLIIIVLGPTAKLLAYDLNKLGYRALDLGHMAKAYEWLKTRDNIVAGQFFAA
;
A
#
# COMPACT_ATOMS: atom_id res chain seq x y z
N GLN A 1 10.32 14.35 4.55
CA GLN A 1 10.67 14.30 5.98
C GLN A 1 9.61 14.98 6.88
N ARG A 2 9.18 16.22 6.59
CA ARG A 2 8.26 16.94 7.50
C ARG A 2 6.87 16.35 7.61
N GLN A 3 6.30 15.78 6.55
CA GLN A 3 4.93 15.27 6.62
C GLN A 3 4.81 13.92 7.35
N MET A 4 5.78 13.03 7.22
CA MET A 4 5.80 11.80 8.02
C MET A 4 6.13 12.11 9.49
N CYS A 5 7.12 12.96 9.75
CA CYS A 5 7.42 13.40 11.12
C CYS A 5 6.22 14.09 11.81
N ILE A 6 5.35 14.79 11.06
CA ILE A 6 4.13 15.38 11.61
C ILE A 6 3.10 14.29 11.94
N ARG A 7 2.91 13.29 11.07
CA ARG A 7 1.98 12.18 11.33
C ARG A 7 2.43 11.29 12.49
N ASP A 8 3.73 11.09 12.64
CA ASP A 8 4.31 10.26 13.70
C ASP A 8 4.55 11.05 14.99
N SER A 9 4.33 12.38 14.97
CA SER A 9 4.49 13.17 16.19
C SER A 9 3.37 12.88 17.20
N ARG A 10 3.75 12.68 18.46
CA ARG A 10 2.78 12.53 19.57
C ARG A 10 1.76 13.67 19.61
N THR A 11 2.17 14.87 19.20
CA THR A 11 1.31 16.07 19.16
C THR A 11 0.24 15.95 18.09
N TYR A 12 0.59 15.48 16.87
CA TYR A 12 -0.38 15.22 15.81
C TYR A 12 -1.43 14.19 16.24
N TRP A 13 -0.99 13.03 16.71
CA TRP A 13 -1.90 11.96 17.12
C TRP A 13 -2.75 12.34 18.31
N ARG A 14 -2.21 13.10 19.28
CA ARG A 14 -3.00 13.63 20.40
C ARG A 14 -4.12 14.54 19.91
N GLY A 15 -3.83 15.47 18.99
CA GLY A 15 -4.83 16.36 18.42
C GLY A 15 -5.88 15.60 17.58
N PHE A 16 -5.43 14.69 16.73
CA PHE A 16 -6.30 13.88 15.89
C PHE A 16 -7.22 12.97 16.72
N LEU A 17 -6.67 12.20 17.63
CA LEU A 17 -7.45 11.32 18.50
C LEU A 17 -8.33 12.12 19.47
N GLY A 18 -7.87 13.29 19.94
CA GLY A 18 -8.69 14.19 20.75
C GLY A 18 -9.98 14.60 20.04
N ARG A 19 -9.92 14.78 18.71
CA ARG A 19 -11.06 15.21 17.88
C ARG A 19 -11.93 14.03 17.42
N TYR A 20 -11.34 12.94 16.98
CA TYR A 20 -12.03 11.89 16.23
C TYR A 20 -12.17 10.56 16.98
N ARG A 21 -11.65 10.41 18.21
CA ARG A 21 -11.63 9.12 18.92
C ARG A 21 -13.02 8.49 19.09
N LYS A 22 -14.04 9.31 19.33
CA LYS A 22 -15.40 8.81 19.51
C LYS A 22 -15.94 8.19 18.23
N ASP A 23 -15.70 8.86 17.10
CA ASP A 23 -16.13 8.39 15.79
C ASP A 23 -15.36 7.13 15.39
N ILE A 24 -14.04 7.10 15.67
CA ILE A 24 -13.20 5.92 15.42
C ILE A 24 -13.68 4.73 16.25
N TYR A 25 -13.93 4.91 17.55
CA TYR A 25 -14.40 3.83 18.42
C TYR A 25 -15.79 3.34 18.03
N ALA A 26 -16.66 4.20 17.54
CA ALA A 26 -17.97 3.80 17.02
C ALA A 26 -17.89 2.94 15.75
N LEU A 27 -16.79 3.03 15.00
CA LEU A 27 -16.57 2.25 13.78
C LEU A 27 -15.80 0.95 14.03
N LEU A 28 -15.13 0.82 15.19
CA LEU A 28 -14.36 -0.38 15.52
C LEU A 28 -15.25 -1.48 16.06
N ASP A 29 -15.09 -2.65 15.52
CA ASP A 29 -15.59 -3.90 16.06
C ASP A 29 -14.52 -4.50 16.97
N PHE A 30 -14.72 -4.43 18.29
CA PHE A 30 -13.73 -4.87 19.28
C PHE A 30 -13.60 -6.40 19.38
N ASP A 31 -14.54 -7.14 18.80
CA ASP A 31 -14.48 -8.60 18.71
C ASP A 31 -13.69 -9.07 17.47
N ARG A 32 -13.30 -8.13 16.61
CA ARG A 32 -12.55 -8.40 15.38
C ARG A 32 -11.05 -8.22 15.58
N THR A 33 -10.26 -9.15 15.06
CA THR A 33 -8.81 -8.97 14.92
C THR A 33 -8.49 -8.09 13.72
N TYR A 34 -7.73 -7.03 13.96
CA TYR A 34 -7.21 -6.14 12.92
C TYR A 34 -5.75 -6.46 12.64
N ILE A 35 -5.39 -6.50 11.36
CA ILE A 35 -4.00 -6.71 10.96
C ILE A 35 -3.24 -5.40 11.08
N ASP A 36 -2.00 -5.48 11.55
CA ASP A 36 -1.10 -4.34 11.65
C ASP A 36 -0.81 -3.77 10.25
N THR A 37 -0.98 -2.47 10.09
CA THR A 37 -0.71 -1.77 8.83
C THR A 37 0.77 -1.73 8.47
N CYS A 38 1.67 -1.93 9.44
CA CYS A 38 3.12 -1.98 9.23
C CYS A 38 3.54 -3.14 8.30
N MET A 39 2.70 -4.18 8.15
CA MET A 39 2.94 -5.24 7.18
C MET A 39 3.20 -4.73 5.76
N THR A 40 2.61 -3.61 5.35
CA THR A 40 2.82 -3.05 4.00
C THR A 40 4.08 -2.18 3.89
N ALA A 41 4.75 -1.92 5.00
CA ALA A 41 5.93 -1.06 5.08
C ALA A 41 7.11 -1.74 5.81
N HIS A 42 7.11 -3.07 5.88
CA HIS A 42 8.02 -3.87 6.71
C HIS A 42 9.49 -3.43 6.59
N ALA A 43 10.00 -3.26 5.36
CA ALA A 43 11.39 -2.86 5.16
C ALA A 43 11.70 -1.40 5.56
N ILE A 44 10.70 -0.60 5.89
CA ILE A 44 10.87 0.80 6.30
C ILE A 44 10.85 0.92 7.82
N GLU A 45 10.07 0.07 8.48
CA GLU A 45 9.90 0.06 9.92
C GLU A 45 11.12 -0.54 10.65
N VAL A 46 11.97 -1.29 9.93
CA VAL A 46 13.17 -1.88 10.50
C VAL A 46 14.33 -0.88 10.40
N ASP A 47 14.78 -0.37 11.53
CA ASP A 47 15.79 0.70 11.59
C ASP A 47 17.18 0.30 11.08
N ASP A 48 17.56 -0.97 11.17
CA ASP A 48 18.88 -1.46 10.78
C ASP A 48 18.83 -2.53 9.69
N HIS A 49 18.69 -2.10 8.43
CA HIS A 49 18.81 -2.98 7.27
C HIS A 49 20.24 -3.31 6.89
N THR A 50 21.22 -2.89 7.69
CA THR A 50 22.64 -3.06 7.37
C THR A 50 23.14 -4.45 7.74
N THR A 51 22.48 -5.13 8.69
CA THR A 51 22.90 -6.47 9.07
C THR A 51 22.38 -7.53 8.09
N PRO A 52 23.20 -8.55 7.77
CA PRO A 52 22.80 -9.63 6.86
C PRO A 52 21.54 -10.38 7.33
N GLU A 53 21.37 -10.51 8.64
CA GLU A 53 20.24 -11.22 9.27
C GLU A 53 18.93 -10.48 9.01
N VAL A 54 18.88 -9.18 9.26
CA VAL A 54 17.69 -8.33 9.02
C VAL A 54 17.34 -8.28 7.54
N LYS A 55 18.36 -8.24 6.68
CA LYS A 55 18.15 -8.31 5.24
C LYS A 55 17.51 -9.63 4.82
N ALA A 56 18.04 -10.76 5.31
CA ALA A 56 17.51 -12.09 5.00
C ALA A 56 16.07 -12.26 5.50
N GLU A 57 15.74 -11.74 6.67
CA GLU A 57 14.38 -11.74 7.22
C GLU A 57 13.42 -10.93 6.33
N SER A 58 13.83 -9.74 5.91
CA SER A 58 13.02 -8.90 5.02
C SER A 58 12.82 -9.53 3.64
N GLU A 59 13.85 -10.15 3.08
CA GLU A 59 13.75 -10.90 1.82
C GLU A 59 12.80 -12.10 1.95
N ALA A 60 12.89 -12.85 3.04
CA ALA A 60 11.99 -13.96 3.33
C ALA A 60 10.54 -13.48 3.45
N TYR A 61 10.30 -12.37 4.15
CA TYR A 61 8.99 -11.75 4.27
C TYR A 61 8.38 -11.42 2.91
N TYR A 62 9.11 -10.72 2.03
CA TYR A 62 8.59 -10.39 0.71
C TYR A 62 8.40 -11.61 -0.19
N ASN A 63 9.21 -12.65 -0.05
CA ASN A 63 9.01 -13.90 -0.76
C ASN A 63 7.68 -14.57 -0.36
N GLU A 64 7.29 -14.52 0.90
CA GLU A 64 5.98 -15.00 1.35
C GLU A 64 4.83 -14.11 0.84
N VAL A 65 4.98 -12.80 0.92
CA VAL A 65 3.96 -11.85 0.43
C VAL A 65 3.71 -12.02 -1.06
N ARG A 66 4.75 -12.20 -1.86
CA ARG A 66 4.66 -12.38 -3.32
C ARG A 66 3.85 -13.61 -3.74
N LYS A 67 3.71 -14.61 -2.86
CA LYS A 67 2.83 -15.78 -3.12
C LYS A 67 1.37 -15.40 -3.29
N ILE A 68 0.94 -14.22 -2.81
CA ILE A 68 -0.45 -13.74 -2.95
C ILE A 68 -0.86 -13.58 -4.41
N TRP A 69 0.08 -13.19 -5.28
CA TRP A 69 -0.18 -12.98 -6.71
C TRP A 69 0.65 -13.88 -7.64
N ASP A 70 1.35 -14.85 -7.08
CA ASP A 70 2.17 -15.77 -7.86
C ASP A 70 1.33 -16.48 -8.94
N GLY A 71 1.77 -16.37 -10.18
CA GLY A 71 1.10 -16.97 -11.33
C GLY A 71 -0.31 -16.44 -11.64
N GLN A 72 -0.76 -15.35 -10.98
CA GLN A 72 -2.09 -14.79 -11.19
C GLN A 72 -2.08 -13.61 -12.16
N ASP A 73 -3.21 -13.39 -12.82
CA ASP A 73 -3.47 -12.16 -13.57
C ASP A 73 -3.87 -11.05 -12.58
N ILE A 74 -3.10 -9.98 -12.53
CA ILE A 74 -3.32 -8.88 -11.57
C ILE A 74 -3.56 -7.54 -12.28
N THR A 75 -4.28 -6.64 -11.61
CA THR A 75 -4.37 -5.24 -11.98
C THR A 75 -3.93 -4.37 -10.81
N VAL A 76 -2.97 -3.49 -11.05
CA VAL A 76 -2.47 -2.56 -10.04
C VAL A 76 -3.09 -1.18 -10.26
N ILE A 77 -3.87 -0.70 -9.29
CA ILE A 77 -4.43 0.66 -9.28
C ILE A 77 -3.48 1.55 -8.49
N LYS A 78 -2.86 2.52 -9.16
CA LYS A 78 -1.84 3.37 -8.54
C LYS A 78 -1.84 4.80 -9.05
N GLY A 79 -1.18 5.71 -8.36
CA GLY A 79 -0.91 7.06 -8.87
C GLY A 79 -0.05 7.02 -10.12
N ALA A 80 -0.23 7.99 -11.01
CA ALA A 80 0.61 8.15 -12.21
C ALA A 80 2.09 8.17 -11.83
N ASP A 81 2.88 7.40 -12.55
CA ASP A 81 4.20 6.96 -12.14
C ASP A 81 5.27 8.04 -12.10
N ASN A 82 6.15 7.89 -11.12
CA ASN A 82 7.54 8.21 -11.32
C ASN A 82 8.19 6.98 -11.96
N GLU A 83 8.71 7.10 -13.17
CA GLU A 83 9.42 6.07 -13.95
C GLU A 83 10.64 5.46 -13.23
N LYS A 84 10.90 5.86 -11.99
CA LYS A 84 12.06 5.47 -11.17
C LYS A 84 11.89 4.16 -10.41
N PHE A 85 10.67 3.59 -10.37
CA PHE A 85 10.41 2.34 -9.66
C PHE A 85 10.23 1.20 -10.64
N THR A 86 11.01 0.14 -10.46
CA THR A 86 11.03 -1.02 -11.36
C THR A 86 9.83 -1.94 -11.20
N HIS A 87 9.13 -1.84 -10.05
CA HIS A 87 7.96 -2.69 -9.72
C HIS A 87 8.20 -4.21 -9.78
N ASP A 88 9.44 -4.64 -9.62
CA ASP A 88 9.84 -6.06 -9.63
C ASP A 88 9.07 -6.91 -8.61
N ILE A 89 8.43 -6.27 -7.62
CA ILE A 89 7.61 -6.98 -6.66
C ILE A 89 6.50 -7.82 -7.32
N TYR A 90 6.09 -7.45 -8.54
CA TYR A 90 5.02 -8.12 -9.29
C TYR A 90 5.53 -9.04 -10.40
N ASP A 91 6.83 -9.26 -10.55
CA ASP A 91 7.43 -10.01 -11.67
C ASP A 91 7.08 -11.51 -11.69
N ASN A 92 6.62 -12.07 -10.55
CA ASN A 92 6.10 -13.43 -10.45
C ASN A 92 4.60 -13.56 -10.79
N ALA A 93 3.90 -12.46 -11.05
CA ALA A 93 2.54 -12.51 -11.56
C ALA A 93 2.53 -13.00 -13.01
N LYS A 94 1.45 -13.71 -13.42
CA LYS A 94 1.28 -14.17 -14.79
C LYS A 94 1.10 -13.02 -15.79
N SER A 95 0.34 -12.01 -15.39
CA SER A 95 0.21 -10.75 -16.12
C SER A 95 -0.08 -9.59 -15.19
N VAL A 96 0.41 -8.40 -15.54
CA VAL A 96 0.18 -7.16 -14.80
C VAL A 96 -0.42 -6.13 -15.72
N SER A 97 -1.56 -5.56 -15.34
CA SER A 97 -2.15 -4.39 -15.97
C SER A 97 -2.29 -3.25 -14.97
N TYR A 98 -2.45 -2.02 -15.46
CA TYR A 98 -2.48 -0.84 -14.60
C TYR A 98 -3.71 0.00 -14.86
N ILE A 99 -4.30 0.53 -13.77
CA ILE A 99 -5.26 1.63 -13.79
C ILE A 99 -4.58 2.80 -13.07
N TYR A 100 -4.47 3.92 -13.75
CA TYR A 100 -3.79 5.09 -13.21
C TYR A 100 -4.79 6.09 -12.64
N GLY A 101 -4.51 6.55 -11.42
CA GLY A 101 -5.15 7.70 -10.80
C GLY A 101 -4.17 8.87 -10.67
N PRO A 102 -4.61 10.04 -10.19
CA PRO A 102 -3.72 11.14 -9.91
C PRO A 102 -2.79 10.80 -8.73
N LYS A 103 -1.58 11.35 -8.76
CA LYS A 103 -0.58 11.19 -7.71
C LYS A 103 -1.05 11.76 -6.37
N GLU A 104 -1.82 12.84 -6.43
CA GLU A 104 -2.37 13.55 -5.27
C GLU A 104 -3.89 13.70 -5.42
N HIS A 105 -4.59 13.77 -4.29
CA HIS A 105 -6.04 13.94 -4.25
C HIS A 105 -6.83 12.91 -5.08
N ALA A 106 -6.38 11.66 -5.07
CA ALA A 106 -6.93 10.57 -5.89
C ALA A 106 -8.44 10.36 -5.71
N PHE A 107 -8.99 10.77 -4.57
CA PHE A 107 -10.44 10.69 -4.31
C PHE A 107 -11.27 11.52 -5.28
N ARG A 108 -10.72 12.55 -5.90
CA ARG A 108 -11.43 13.36 -6.93
C ARG A 108 -11.79 12.54 -8.18
N GLU A 109 -11.05 11.47 -8.43
CA GLU A 109 -11.30 10.56 -9.57
C GLU A 109 -11.81 9.19 -9.11
N TYR A 110 -12.35 9.11 -7.90
CA TYR A 110 -12.84 7.86 -7.33
C TYR A 110 -13.84 7.16 -8.27
N ASP A 111 -14.87 7.87 -8.73
CA ASP A 111 -15.93 7.30 -9.56
C ASP A 111 -15.40 6.75 -10.90
N ARG A 112 -14.46 7.46 -11.53
CA ARG A 112 -13.81 7.00 -12.77
C ARG A 112 -13.02 5.73 -12.52
N ILE A 113 -12.13 5.74 -11.51
CA ILE A 113 -11.28 4.60 -11.19
C ILE A 113 -12.13 3.39 -10.79
N PHE A 114 -13.17 3.60 -10.00
CA PHE A 114 -14.09 2.56 -9.59
C PHE A 114 -14.87 1.98 -10.79
N ALA A 115 -15.37 2.83 -11.68
CA ALA A 115 -16.07 2.39 -12.90
C ALA A 115 -15.15 1.57 -13.81
N GLU A 116 -13.89 1.97 -13.97
CA GLU A 116 -12.90 1.24 -14.76
C GLU A 116 -12.55 -0.12 -14.11
N ALA A 117 -12.31 -0.13 -12.79
CA ALA A 117 -12.03 -1.36 -12.06
C ALA A 117 -13.18 -2.38 -12.12
N ARG A 118 -14.42 -1.91 -12.19
CA ARG A 118 -15.61 -2.77 -12.33
C ARG A 118 -15.74 -3.47 -13.68
N GLN A 119 -14.96 -3.08 -14.68
CA GLN A 119 -14.93 -3.77 -15.98
C GLN A 119 -13.95 -4.96 -15.98
N LEU A 120 -13.14 -5.10 -14.94
CA LEU A 120 -12.20 -6.20 -14.82
C LEU A 120 -12.93 -7.53 -14.57
N PRO A 121 -12.36 -8.67 -15.02
CA PRO A 121 -12.84 -9.99 -14.64
C PRO A 121 -12.83 -10.17 -13.10
N LYS A 122 -13.83 -10.87 -12.57
CA LYS A 122 -14.00 -11.06 -11.11
C LYS A 122 -12.91 -11.93 -10.46
N ASP A 123 -12.30 -12.80 -11.22
CA ASP A 123 -11.21 -13.69 -10.79
C ASP A 123 -9.86 -12.97 -10.75
N ARG A 124 -9.75 -11.81 -11.39
CA ARG A 124 -8.53 -11.01 -11.40
C ARG A 124 -8.29 -10.38 -10.01
N LEU A 125 -7.07 -10.50 -9.53
CA LEU A 125 -6.67 -9.85 -8.29
C LEU A 125 -6.39 -8.35 -8.55
N ILE A 126 -7.01 -7.48 -7.76
CA ILE A 126 -6.82 -6.03 -7.82
C ILE A 126 -5.96 -5.59 -6.65
N ILE A 127 -4.80 -5.03 -6.93
CA ILE A 127 -3.90 -4.45 -5.94
C ILE A 127 -4.02 -2.92 -6.02
N ILE A 128 -4.26 -2.26 -4.88
CA ILE A 128 -4.51 -0.83 -4.84
C ILE A 128 -3.41 -0.15 -4.03
N VAL A 129 -2.75 0.83 -4.64
CA VAL A 129 -1.66 1.63 -4.06
C VAL A 129 -1.97 3.11 -4.34
N LEU A 130 -3.02 3.63 -3.68
CA LEU A 130 -3.58 4.96 -4.00
C LEU A 130 -3.89 5.79 -2.74
N GLY A 131 -3.02 5.68 -1.73
CA GLY A 131 -3.16 6.38 -0.47
C GLY A 131 -4.50 6.10 0.22
N PRO A 132 -5.10 7.07 0.94
CA PRO A 132 -6.36 6.85 1.66
C PRO A 132 -7.53 6.41 0.77
N THR A 133 -7.53 6.76 -0.52
CA THR A 133 -8.56 6.37 -1.50
C THR A 133 -8.59 4.85 -1.71
N ALA A 134 -7.44 4.18 -1.57
CA ALA A 134 -7.33 2.73 -1.73
C ALA A 134 -8.24 1.96 -0.77
N LYS A 135 -8.41 2.45 0.46
CA LYS A 135 -9.26 1.80 1.48
C LYS A 135 -10.72 1.72 1.05
N LEU A 136 -11.24 2.82 0.51
CA LEU A 136 -12.63 2.88 0.04
C LEU A 136 -12.80 2.04 -1.23
N LEU A 137 -11.87 2.14 -2.19
CA LEU A 137 -11.90 1.33 -3.41
C LEU A 137 -11.85 -0.16 -3.09
N ALA A 138 -10.95 -0.60 -2.22
CA ALA A 138 -10.85 -2.00 -1.82
C ALA A 138 -12.14 -2.49 -1.17
N TYR A 139 -12.70 -1.70 -0.25
CA TYR A 139 -13.95 -2.02 0.43
C TYR A 139 -15.12 -2.17 -0.55
N ASP A 140 -15.33 -1.18 -1.43
CA ASP A 140 -16.47 -1.19 -2.33
C ASP A 140 -16.33 -2.25 -3.45
N LEU A 141 -15.11 -2.50 -3.95
CA LEU A 141 -14.85 -3.59 -4.89
C LEU A 141 -15.07 -4.97 -4.25
N ASN A 142 -14.63 -5.18 -3.01
CA ASN A 142 -14.88 -6.43 -2.29
C ASN A 142 -16.38 -6.68 -2.07
N LYS A 143 -17.17 -5.64 -1.75
CA LYS A 143 -18.64 -5.76 -1.68
C LYS A 143 -19.28 -6.24 -2.97
N LEU A 144 -18.69 -5.92 -4.11
CA LEU A 144 -19.13 -6.38 -5.42
C LEU A 144 -18.55 -7.74 -5.82
N GLY A 145 -17.81 -8.41 -4.92
CA GLY A 145 -17.23 -9.73 -5.14
C GLY A 145 -15.90 -9.73 -5.92
N TYR A 146 -15.21 -8.59 -6.02
CA TYR A 146 -13.84 -8.56 -6.51
C TYR A 146 -12.85 -8.91 -5.41
N ARG A 147 -11.70 -9.48 -5.78
CA ARG A 147 -10.56 -9.67 -4.88
C ARG A 147 -9.71 -8.41 -4.93
N ALA A 148 -9.92 -7.49 -4.01
CA ALA A 148 -9.21 -6.21 -3.97
C ALA A 148 -8.45 -6.03 -2.65
N LEU A 149 -7.17 -5.66 -2.74
CA LEU A 149 -6.27 -5.49 -1.60
C LEU A 149 -5.65 -4.07 -1.62
N ASP A 150 -5.75 -3.34 -0.52
CA ASP A 150 -4.95 -2.13 -0.28
C ASP A 150 -3.59 -2.56 0.28
N LEU A 151 -2.54 -2.43 -0.52
CA LEU A 151 -1.18 -2.77 -0.13
C LEU A 151 -0.31 -1.53 0.18
N GLY A 152 -0.92 -0.36 0.29
CA GLY A 152 -0.23 0.85 0.76
C GLY A 152 1.10 1.12 0.05
N HIS A 153 2.19 1.17 0.81
CA HIS A 153 3.52 1.49 0.29
C HIS A 153 4.40 0.26 -0.01
N MET A 154 3.83 -0.93 -0.02
CA MET A 154 4.59 -2.20 -0.11
C MET A 154 5.57 -2.23 -1.29
N ALA A 155 5.16 -1.81 -2.48
CA ALA A 155 6.04 -1.80 -3.65
C ALA A 155 7.27 -0.86 -3.46
N LYS A 156 7.06 0.30 -2.85
CA LYS A 156 8.16 1.22 -2.52
C LYS A 156 9.09 0.66 -1.45
N ALA A 157 8.53 0.00 -0.44
CA ALA A 157 9.32 -0.61 0.62
C ALA A 157 10.18 -1.77 0.08
N TYR A 158 9.63 -2.55 -0.83
CA TYR A 158 10.37 -3.62 -1.51
C TYR A 158 11.51 -3.07 -2.39
N GLU A 159 11.25 -2.04 -3.17
CA GLU A 159 12.25 -1.38 -4.00
C GLU A 159 13.39 -0.81 -3.14
N TRP A 160 13.04 -0.18 -2.02
CA TRP A 160 14.04 0.34 -1.09
C TRP A 160 14.90 -0.77 -0.47
N LEU A 161 14.30 -1.92 -0.11
CA LEU A 161 15.06 -3.08 0.36
C LEU A 161 16.06 -3.57 -0.69
N LYS A 162 15.68 -3.61 -1.97
CA LYS A 162 16.54 -4.08 -3.06
C LYS A 162 17.65 -3.11 -3.41
N THR A 163 17.32 -1.85 -3.57
CA THR A 163 18.26 -0.84 -4.07
C THR A 163 19.08 -0.24 -2.95
N ARG A 164 18.55 -0.19 -1.73
CA ARG A 164 19.11 0.56 -0.59
C ARG A 164 19.52 1.99 -1.00
N ASP A 165 18.84 2.53 -2.00
CA ASP A 165 19.15 3.83 -2.54
C ASP A 165 18.57 4.90 -1.62
N ASN A 166 19.44 5.73 -1.06
CA ASN A 166 19.07 6.89 -0.26
C ASN A 166 18.13 7.86 -1.00
N ILE A 167 18.16 7.85 -2.34
CA ILE A 167 17.26 8.64 -3.18
C ILE A 167 15.83 8.10 -3.06
N VAL A 168 15.66 6.79 -3.12
CA VAL A 168 14.34 6.15 -2.97
C VAL A 168 13.80 6.37 -1.56
N ALA A 169 14.64 6.19 -0.53
CA ALA A 169 14.28 6.50 0.84
C ALA A 169 13.94 7.98 1.02
N GLY A 170 14.72 8.90 0.45
CA GLY A 170 14.45 10.34 0.47
C GLY A 170 13.12 10.70 -0.20
N GLN A 171 12.76 10.04 -1.30
CA GLN A 171 11.46 10.21 -1.97
C GLN A 171 10.30 9.63 -1.18
N PHE A 172 10.53 8.54 -0.47
CA PHE A 172 9.53 7.95 0.42
C PHE A 172 9.13 8.90 1.54
N PHE A 173 10.11 9.60 2.10
CA PHE A 173 9.90 10.58 3.17
C PHE A 173 9.53 11.99 2.67
N ALA A 174 9.69 12.27 1.40
CA ALA A 174 9.39 13.58 0.79
C ALA A 174 7.98 13.67 0.16
N ALA A 175 7.26 12.57 0.07
CA ALA A 175 5.87 12.50 -0.38
C ALA A 175 4.92 12.49 0.81
#